data_e8ba88ad2677de928c3f0182bfc5d24b
#
_entry.id   e8ba88ad2677de928c3f0182bfc5d24b
#
_cell.length_a   1.000
_cell.length_b   1.000
_cell.length_c   1.000
_cell.angle_alpha   90.00
_cell.angle_beta   90.00
_cell.angle_gamma   90.00
#
_symmetry.space_group_name_H-M   'P 1'
#
loop_
_entity.id
_entity.type
_entity.pdbx_description
1 polymer ?
#
loop_
_entity_poly.entity_id
_entity_poly.type
_entity_poly.pdbx_seq_one_letter_code
_entity_poly.pdbx_strand_id
1 'polypeptide(L)'
;MWKTIWKIFEVEIRDPEKDTPVNDGLGGEIVVRPKQPYGFMSGYLGMPEKTVESWRNFWFHTCDAGIREKSGHFVFVDRIKDCIRRRGENISSYEVEQAFLEIPFITEAAAYAISADGGEGMEDEVMVALMIDNKTNIDFYEIIEKTKINLAKFAIPKYIRVMREFPKTQTGKIQKNKLREEGVTIDTWQNKNI
;
A
#
# COMPACT_ATOMS: atom_id res chain seq x y z
N MET A 1 26.15 -1.74 -6.58
CA MET A 1 25.44 -0.49 -6.91
C MET A 1 24.92 0.28 -5.68
N TRP A 2 24.50 -0.37 -4.60
CA TRP A 2 23.89 0.26 -3.40
C TRP A 2 24.85 1.07 -2.51
N LYS A 3 26.14 0.76 -2.46
CA LYS A 3 27.14 1.50 -1.65
C LYS A 3 27.33 2.97 -2.04
N THR A 4 26.92 3.38 -3.24
CA THR A 4 27.07 4.76 -3.72
C THR A 4 25.98 5.69 -3.17
N ILE A 5 24.77 5.17 -2.95
CA ILE A 5 23.62 5.94 -2.43
C ILE A 5 23.91 6.46 -1.02
N TRP A 6 24.52 5.65 -0.15
CA TRP A 6 24.88 6.02 1.23
C TRP A 6 25.91 7.15 1.34
N LYS A 7 26.67 7.39 0.29
CA LYS A 7 27.59 8.53 0.24
C LYS A 7 26.88 9.86 0.01
N ILE A 8 25.76 9.82 -0.68
CA ILE A 8 25.01 11.01 -1.11
C ILE A 8 23.80 11.26 -0.23
N PHE A 9 23.16 10.20 0.27
CA PHE A 9 21.95 10.29 1.07
C PHE A 9 22.12 9.59 2.42
N GLU A 10 21.42 10.11 3.39
CA GLU A 10 21.09 9.45 4.64
C GLU A 10 19.64 8.93 4.53
N VAL A 11 19.42 7.68 4.95
CA VAL A 11 18.11 7.03 4.88
C VAL A 11 17.83 6.42 6.26
N GLU A 12 16.64 6.65 6.78
CA GLU A 12 16.16 6.07 8.03
C GLU A 12 14.78 5.49 7.85
N ILE A 13 14.40 4.60 8.79
CA ILE A 13 13.02 4.21 8.99
C ILE A 13 12.53 4.93 10.25
N ARG A 14 11.43 5.64 10.14
CA ARG A 14 10.84 6.42 11.24
C ARG A 14 9.40 6.04 11.51
N ASP A 15 8.99 6.15 12.76
CA ASP A 15 7.58 6.07 13.14
C ASP A 15 6.82 7.22 12.45
N PRO A 16 5.78 6.94 11.63
CA PRO A 16 5.11 7.96 10.83
C PRO A 16 4.32 8.99 11.66
N GLU A 17 3.94 8.65 12.91
CA GLU A 17 3.21 9.54 13.81
C GLU A 17 4.14 10.37 14.68
N LYS A 18 5.16 9.73 15.27
CA LYS A 18 6.10 10.37 16.22
C LYS A 18 7.31 10.99 15.55
N ASP A 19 7.56 10.64 14.29
CA ASP A 19 8.75 11.04 13.52
C ASP A 19 10.07 10.76 14.27
N THR A 20 10.12 9.63 14.98
CA THR A 20 11.32 9.13 15.68
C THR A 20 11.87 7.90 14.99
N PRO A 21 13.21 7.71 14.95
CA PRO A 21 13.80 6.50 14.39
C PRO A 21 13.28 5.24 15.06
N VAL A 22 13.04 4.18 14.27
CA VAL A 22 12.68 2.85 14.76
C VAL A 22 13.87 1.89 14.67
N ASN A 23 13.85 0.84 15.49
CA ASN A 23 14.89 -0.17 15.49
C ASN A 23 14.85 -1.04 14.22
N ASP A 24 16.01 -1.62 13.86
CA ASP A 24 16.11 -2.57 12.75
C ASP A 24 15.13 -3.74 12.93
N GLY A 25 14.44 -4.09 11.84
CA GLY A 25 13.40 -5.12 11.83
C GLY A 25 11.99 -4.60 12.10
N LEU A 26 11.83 -3.35 12.52
CA LEU A 26 10.51 -2.73 12.68
C LEU A 26 10.13 -1.92 11.45
N GLY A 27 8.84 -1.93 11.13
CA GLY A 27 8.26 -1.15 10.04
C GLY A 27 8.09 0.32 10.41
N GLY A 28 8.21 1.19 9.41
CA GLY A 28 7.97 2.63 9.55
C GLY A 28 8.06 3.32 8.19
N GLU A 29 8.08 4.64 8.19
CA GLU A 29 8.27 5.44 6.99
C GLU A 29 9.73 5.49 6.57
N ILE A 30 10.00 5.28 5.29
CA ILE A 30 11.31 5.54 4.70
C ILE A 30 11.47 7.05 4.56
N VAL A 31 12.44 7.61 5.26
CA VAL A 31 12.77 9.04 5.15
C VAL A 31 14.18 9.21 4.61
N VAL A 32 14.41 10.28 3.86
CA VAL A 32 15.68 10.51 3.15
C VAL A 32 16.16 11.93 3.41
N ARG A 33 17.48 12.08 3.60
CA ARG A 33 18.14 13.38 3.72
C ARG A 33 19.38 13.43 2.85
N PRO A 34 19.58 14.49 2.02
CA PRO A 34 20.80 14.65 1.25
C PRO A 34 21.98 15.02 2.17
N LYS A 35 23.14 14.42 1.91
CA LYS A 35 24.41 14.73 2.60
C LYS A 35 25.22 15.81 1.86
N GLN A 36 24.81 16.14 0.64
CA GLN A 36 25.49 17.10 -0.23
C GLN A 36 24.47 18.10 -0.80
N PRO A 37 24.86 19.36 -1.05
CA PRO A 37 24.01 20.33 -1.73
C PRO A 37 23.57 19.83 -3.11
N TYR A 38 22.39 20.28 -3.54
CA TYR A 38 21.81 20.02 -4.87
C TYR A 38 21.53 18.54 -5.20
N GLY A 39 21.61 17.63 -4.22
CA GLY A 39 21.34 16.21 -4.41
C GLY A 39 19.85 15.85 -4.43
N PHE A 40 18.98 16.83 -4.19
CA PHE A 40 17.52 16.61 -4.07
C PHE A 40 16.71 17.71 -4.76
N MET A 41 15.40 17.50 -4.90
CA MET A 41 14.49 18.49 -5.49
C MET A 41 14.44 19.76 -4.65
N SER A 42 14.23 20.91 -5.30
CA SER A 42 14.00 22.20 -4.62
C SER A 42 12.59 22.32 -4.01
N GLY A 43 11.66 21.49 -4.46
CA GLY A 43 10.27 21.49 -4.00
C GLY A 43 9.30 21.03 -5.08
N TYR A 44 8.02 20.95 -4.72
CA TYR A 44 6.93 20.67 -5.66
C TYR A 44 6.52 21.94 -6.37
N LEU A 45 6.48 21.92 -7.70
CA LEU A 45 6.14 23.08 -8.52
C LEU A 45 4.71 23.58 -8.20
N GLY A 46 4.61 24.84 -7.79
CA GLY A 46 3.33 25.48 -7.46
C GLY A 46 2.66 24.96 -6.17
N MET A 47 3.38 24.17 -5.34
CA MET A 47 2.82 23.57 -4.11
C MET A 47 3.79 23.78 -2.92
N PRO A 48 3.96 25.02 -2.46
CA PRO A 48 4.91 25.31 -1.37
C PRO A 48 4.52 24.64 -0.04
N GLU A 49 3.24 24.60 0.32
CA GLU A 49 2.75 23.96 1.55
C GLU A 49 3.08 22.47 1.53
N LYS A 50 2.84 21.79 0.42
CA LYS A 50 3.17 20.38 0.26
C LYS A 50 4.69 20.11 0.33
N THR A 51 5.48 21.07 -0.15
CA THR A 51 6.95 20.99 -0.04
C THR A 51 7.36 21.04 1.44
N VAL A 52 6.83 22.00 2.21
CA VAL A 52 7.11 22.12 3.65
C VAL A 52 6.66 20.88 4.40
N GLU A 53 5.45 20.38 4.13
CA GLU A 53 4.93 19.16 4.74
C GLU A 53 5.83 17.94 4.48
N SER A 54 6.34 17.81 3.24
CA SER A 54 7.20 16.69 2.87
C SER A 54 8.61 16.78 3.47
N TRP A 55 9.04 17.95 3.96
CA TRP A 55 10.36 18.18 4.56
C TRP A 55 10.30 18.43 6.06
N ARG A 56 9.47 17.65 6.76
CA ARG A 56 9.39 17.76 8.24
C ARG A 56 10.71 17.35 8.91
N ASN A 57 11.08 18.05 9.96
CA ASN A 57 12.26 17.76 10.79
C ASN A 57 13.56 17.55 9.97
N PHE A 58 13.71 18.28 8.84
CA PHE A 58 14.85 18.19 7.93
C PHE A 58 15.02 16.83 7.24
N TRP A 59 13.97 16.02 7.19
CA TRP A 59 13.90 14.79 6.43
C TRP A 59 12.83 14.90 5.32
N PHE A 60 13.15 14.34 4.17
CA PHE A 60 12.14 14.16 3.13
C PHE A 60 11.33 12.90 3.43
N HIS A 61 10.06 13.08 3.69
CA HIS A 61 9.08 12.03 3.91
C HIS A 61 8.60 11.47 2.60
N THR A 62 8.97 10.22 2.30
CA THR A 62 8.64 9.59 1.02
C THR A 62 7.20 9.12 0.94
N CYS A 63 6.52 8.96 2.06
CA CYS A 63 5.25 8.28 2.21
C CYS A 63 5.31 6.79 1.79
N ASP A 64 6.50 6.21 1.75
CA ASP A 64 6.72 4.79 1.53
C ASP A 64 7.00 4.10 2.87
N ALA A 65 6.26 3.04 3.16
CA ALA A 65 6.53 2.17 4.29
C ALA A 65 7.65 1.20 3.96
N GLY A 66 8.52 0.96 4.91
CA GLY A 66 9.64 0.03 4.76
C GLY A 66 10.19 -0.48 6.06
N ILE A 67 11.11 -1.41 5.96
CA ILE A 67 11.82 -2.03 7.08
C ILE A 67 13.32 -1.96 6.78
N ARG A 68 14.13 -1.61 7.77
CA ARG A 68 15.56 -1.80 7.69
C ARG A 68 15.93 -3.11 8.34
N GLU A 69 16.50 -4.03 7.56
CA GLU A 69 17.00 -5.30 8.07
C GLU A 69 18.29 -5.12 8.87
N LYS A 70 18.60 -6.09 9.73
CA LYS A 70 19.89 -6.15 10.45
C LYS A 70 21.13 -6.19 9.52
N SER A 71 20.94 -6.64 8.29
CA SER A 71 21.94 -6.61 7.21
C SER A 71 22.26 -5.20 6.72
N GLY A 72 21.40 -4.21 7.09
CA GLY A 72 21.45 -2.83 6.62
C GLY A 72 20.69 -2.59 5.31
N HIS A 73 20.04 -3.61 4.74
CA HIS A 73 19.18 -3.44 3.57
C HIS A 73 17.83 -2.84 3.94
N PHE A 74 17.26 -2.06 3.04
CA PHE A 74 15.92 -1.53 3.15
C PHE A 74 14.99 -2.34 2.26
N VAL A 75 13.91 -2.79 2.85
CA VAL A 75 12.83 -3.51 2.16
C VAL A 75 11.64 -2.55 2.09
N PHE A 76 11.18 -2.26 0.88
CA PHE A 76 9.93 -1.55 0.65
C PHE A 76 8.76 -2.48 0.98
N VAL A 77 7.78 -1.97 1.70
CA VAL A 77 6.57 -2.73 2.07
C VAL A 77 5.36 -2.26 1.25
N ASP A 78 5.05 -0.96 1.32
CA ASP A 78 3.91 -0.37 0.61
C ASP A 78 3.98 1.17 0.68
N ARG A 79 3.00 1.87 0.11
CA ARG A 79 2.71 3.26 0.43
C ARG A 79 2.02 3.36 1.80
N ILE A 80 2.43 4.30 2.67
CA ILE A 80 1.83 4.45 4.01
C ILE A 80 0.30 4.55 3.94
N LYS A 81 -0.22 5.37 3.02
CA LYS A 81 -1.67 5.54 2.83
C LYS A 81 -2.38 4.35 2.18
N ASP A 82 -1.63 3.38 1.64
CA ASP A 82 -2.16 2.19 1.01
C ASP A 82 -2.00 0.95 1.91
N CYS A 83 -1.19 1.02 2.97
CA CYS A 83 -1.17 0.02 4.04
C CYS A 83 -2.56 -0.10 4.67
N ILE A 84 -3.04 -1.32 4.80
CA ILE A 84 -4.36 -1.63 5.36
C ILE A 84 -4.14 -2.04 6.81
N ARG A 85 -4.80 -1.36 7.76
CA ARG A 85 -4.69 -1.67 9.19
C ARG A 85 -5.90 -2.45 9.66
N ARG A 86 -5.73 -3.74 9.91
CA ARG A 86 -6.81 -4.64 10.32
C ARG A 86 -6.41 -5.43 11.55
N ARG A 87 -7.22 -5.37 12.62
CA ARG A 87 -7.01 -6.12 13.88
C ARG A 87 -5.63 -5.93 14.50
N GLY A 88 -5.10 -4.70 14.39
CA GLY A 88 -3.75 -4.36 14.86
C GLY A 88 -2.60 -4.78 13.94
N GLU A 89 -2.88 -5.47 12.83
CA GLU A 89 -1.89 -5.88 11.83
C GLU A 89 -1.81 -4.87 10.68
N ASN A 90 -0.59 -4.64 10.19
CA ASN A 90 -0.34 -3.85 8.99
C ASN A 90 -0.23 -4.79 7.78
N ILE A 91 -1.14 -4.64 6.84
CA ILE A 91 -1.23 -5.48 5.64
C ILE A 91 -0.74 -4.66 4.45
N SER A 92 0.22 -5.22 3.70
CA SER A 92 0.66 -4.63 2.45
C SER A 92 -0.40 -4.84 1.37
N SER A 93 -0.93 -3.76 0.82
CA SER A 93 -1.84 -3.84 -0.31
C SER A 93 -1.17 -4.48 -1.52
N TYR A 94 0.13 -4.23 -1.69
CA TYR A 94 0.93 -4.83 -2.75
C TYR A 94 1.02 -6.36 -2.64
N GLU A 95 1.28 -6.90 -1.45
CA GLU A 95 1.32 -8.36 -1.23
C GLU A 95 -0.03 -9.01 -1.54
N VAL A 96 -1.13 -8.37 -1.13
CA VAL A 96 -2.48 -8.83 -1.45
C VAL A 96 -2.69 -8.83 -2.96
N GLU A 97 -2.36 -7.75 -3.66
CA GLU A 97 -2.48 -7.65 -5.12
C GLU A 97 -1.68 -8.74 -5.84
N GLN A 98 -0.44 -8.98 -5.42
CA GLN A 98 0.41 -10.00 -6.03
C GLN A 98 -0.20 -11.41 -5.90
N ALA A 99 -0.75 -11.76 -4.73
CA ALA A 99 -1.39 -13.05 -4.53
C ALA A 99 -2.59 -13.29 -5.48
N PHE A 100 -3.33 -12.22 -5.82
CA PHE A 100 -4.42 -12.31 -6.81
C PHE A 100 -3.90 -12.38 -8.24
N LEU A 101 -2.84 -11.63 -8.57
CA LEU A 101 -2.25 -11.60 -9.91
C LEU A 101 -1.56 -12.91 -10.32
N GLU A 102 -1.26 -13.79 -9.36
CA GLU A 102 -0.80 -15.15 -9.66
C GLU A 102 -1.89 -16.04 -10.29
N ILE A 103 -3.15 -15.62 -10.23
CA ILE A 103 -4.27 -16.34 -10.84
C ILE A 103 -4.36 -15.94 -12.31
N PRO A 104 -4.18 -16.87 -13.28
CA PRO A 104 -3.93 -16.54 -14.68
C PRO A 104 -5.00 -15.72 -15.41
N PHE A 105 -6.25 -15.72 -14.91
CA PHE A 105 -7.35 -14.99 -15.51
C PHE A 105 -7.61 -13.63 -14.83
N ILE A 106 -6.84 -13.26 -13.81
CA ILE A 106 -6.88 -11.94 -13.20
C ILE A 106 -5.82 -11.07 -13.86
N THR A 107 -6.25 -10.02 -14.53
CA THR A 107 -5.36 -9.14 -15.32
C THR A 107 -4.86 -7.95 -14.52
N GLU A 108 -5.68 -7.42 -13.63
CA GLU A 108 -5.31 -6.34 -12.72
C GLU A 108 -5.99 -6.55 -11.37
N ALA A 109 -5.31 -6.15 -10.30
CA ALA A 109 -5.82 -6.18 -8.94
C ALA A 109 -5.48 -4.87 -8.21
N ALA A 110 -6.39 -4.41 -7.37
CA ALA A 110 -6.18 -3.27 -6.49
C ALA A 110 -6.74 -3.59 -5.11
N ALA A 111 -5.85 -3.71 -4.12
CA ALA A 111 -6.21 -3.91 -2.72
C ALA A 111 -6.20 -2.58 -1.97
N TYR A 112 -7.18 -2.38 -1.12
CA TYR A 112 -7.33 -1.16 -0.34
C TYR A 112 -8.17 -1.39 0.92
N ALA A 113 -7.96 -0.48 1.88
CA ALA A 113 -8.76 -0.43 3.09
C ALA A 113 -10.14 0.16 2.81
N ILE A 114 -11.15 -0.41 3.43
CA ILE A 114 -12.46 0.22 3.60
C ILE A 114 -12.83 0.21 5.08
N SER A 115 -13.50 1.26 5.56
CA SER A 115 -13.98 1.28 6.94
C SER A 115 -15.00 0.16 7.15
N ALA A 116 -14.84 -0.61 8.23
CA ALA A 116 -15.87 -1.56 8.65
C ALA A 116 -17.18 -0.82 8.98
N ASP A 117 -18.32 -1.48 8.79
CA ASP A 117 -19.67 -0.91 9.00
C ASP A 117 -19.77 -0.18 10.34
N GLY A 118 -19.68 1.15 10.37
CA GLY A 118 -19.87 1.91 11.60
C GLY A 118 -19.20 3.27 11.74
N GLY A 119 -18.43 3.75 10.77
CA GLY A 119 -17.92 5.12 10.77
C GLY A 119 -16.47 5.30 11.22
N GLU A 120 -16.05 6.57 11.31
CA GLU A 120 -14.68 6.96 11.68
C GLU A 120 -14.25 6.37 13.04
N GLY A 121 -13.11 5.68 13.06
CA GLY A 121 -12.51 5.11 14.27
C GLY A 121 -12.65 3.60 14.41
N MET A 122 -13.37 2.90 13.53
CA MET A 122 -13.37 1.44 13.45
C MET A 122 -12.21 0.91 12.62
N GLU A 123 -11.85 -0.36 12.88
CA GLU A 123 -10.80 -1.06 12.11
C GLU A 123 -11.16 -1.15 10.63
N ASP A 124 -10.14 -1.10 9.79
CA ASP A 124 -10.30 -1.30 8.36
C ASP A 124 -10.56 -2.76 8.03
N GLU A 125 -11.25 -2.98 6.91
CA GLU A 125 -11.39 -4.29 6.27
C GLU A 125 -10.68 -4.28 4.91
N VAL A 126 -10.16 -5.44 4.53
CA VAL A 126 -9.49 -5.61 3.23
C VAL A 126 -10.53 -5.76 2.13
N MET A 127 -10.49 -4.89 1.14
CA MET A 127 -11.24 -5.00 -0.10
C MET A 127 -10.30 -5.09 -1.28
N VAL A 128 -10.66 -5.95 -2.26
CA VAL A 128 -9.91 -6.11 -3.52
C VAL A 128 -10.84 -5.89 -4.69
N ALA A 129 -10.46 -4.95 -5.55
CA ALA A 129 -11.07 -4.82 -6.87
C ALA A 129 -10.23 -5.60 -7.89
N LEU A 130 -10.89 -6.31 -8.80
CA LEU A 130 -10.27 -7.19 -9.79
C LEU A 130 -10.75 -6.86 -11.20
N MET A 131 -9.83 -6.88 -12.15
CA MET A 131 -10.17 -7.02 -13.56
C MET A 131 -9.88 -8.47 -13.99
N ILE A 132 -10.85 -9.07 -14.65
CA ILE A 132 -10.83 -10.50 -14.99
C ILE A 132 -11.07 -10.64 -16.48
N ASP A 133 -10.26 -11.47 -17.15
CA ASP A 133 -10.50 -11.85 -18.54
C ASP A 133 -11.83 -12.58 -18.68
N ASN A 134 -12.50 -12.38 -19.83
CA ASN A 134 -13.86 -12.81 -20.21
C ASN A 134 -14.24 -14.24 -19.77
N LYS A 135 -14.31 -14.52 -18.49
CA LYS A 135 -14.85 -15.75 -17.93
C LYS A 135 -16.26 -15.52 -17.38
N THR A 136 -17.18 -16.32 -17.88
CA THR A 136 -18.61 -16.24 -17.58
C THR A 136 -18.99 -16.78 -16.21
N ASN A 137 -18.10 -17.50 -15.53
CA ASN A 137 -18.41 -18.06 -14.21
C ASN A 137 -17.23 -17.88 -13.25
N ILE A 138 -17.40 -17.02 -12.25
CA ILE A 138 -16.39 -16.68 -11.24
C ILE A 138 -16.81 -17.34 -9.94
N ASP A 139 -16.00 -18.27 -9.44
CA ASP A 139 -16.13 -18.79 -8.09
C ASP A 139 -15.16 -18.02 -7.17
N PHE A 140 -15.69 -17.05 -6.41
CA PHE A 140 -14.90 -16.26 -5.48
C PHE A 140 -14.31 -17.09 -4.34
N TYR A 141 -14.96 -18.18 -3.93
CA TYR A 141 -14.41 -19.06 -2.90
C TYR A 141 -13.17 -19.80 -3.42
N GLU A 142 -13.18 -20.26 -4.67
CA GLU A 142 -12.01 -20.87 -5.31
C GLU A 142 -10.85 -19.86 -5.42
N ILE A 143 -11.14 -18.61 -5.79
CA ILE A 143 -10.15 -17.54 -5.83
C ILE A 143 -9.52 -17.34 -4.46
N ILE A 144 -10.33 -17.21 -3.40
CA ILE A 144 -9.85 -17.04 -2.03
C ILE A 144 -9.00 -18.24 -1.59
N GLU A 145 -9.40 -19.48 -1.88
CA GLU A 145 -8.60 -20.65 -1.50
C GLU A 145 -7.21 -20.65 -2.18
N LYS A 146 -7.13 -20.20 -3.43
CA LYS A 146 -5.84 -20.06 -4.12
C LYS A 146 -4.96 -18.98 -3.48
N THR A 147 -5.53 -17.85 -3.09
CA THR A 147 -4.74 -16.76 -2.48
C THR A 147 -4.29 -17.06 -1.05
N LYS A 148 -4.97 -17.95 -0.32
CA LYS A 148 -4.57 -18.38 1.04
C LYS A 148 -3.18 -19.03 1.10
N ILE A 149 -2.66 -19.51 -0.01
CA ILE A 149 -1.33 -20.12 -0.07
C ILE A 149 -0.25 -19.07 0.21
N ASN A 150 -0.49 -17.83 -0.27
CA ASN A 150 0.48 -16.74 -0.25
C ASN A 150 0.11 -15.60 0.72
N LEU A 151 -1.09 -15.64 1.33
CA LEU A 151 -1.56 -14.61 2.23
C LEU A 151 -1.73 -15.12 3.66
N ALA A 152 -1.28 -14.31 4.62
CA ALA A 152 -1.62 -14.52 6.02
C ALA A 152 -3.13 -14.42 6.23
N LYS A 153 -3.67 -15.13 7.21
CA LYS A 153 -5.11 -15.21 7.48
C LYS A 153 -5.77 -13.83 7.67
N PHE A 154 -5.07 -12.91 8.31
CA PHE A 154 -5.57 -11.55 8.54
C PHE A 154 -5.56 -10.68 7.27
N ALA A 155 -4.78 -11.05 6.23
CA ALA A 155 -4.70 -10.33 4.95
C ALA A 155 -5.73 -10.81 3.92
N ILE A 156 -6.46 -11.88 4.20
CA ILE A 156 -7.50 -12.39 3.31
C ILE A 156 -8.63 -11.37 3.18
N PRO A 157 -9.02 -10.98 1.95
CA PRO A 157 -10.04 -9.96 1.74
C PRO A 157 -11.43 -10.39 2.25
N LYS A 158 -12.11 -9.45 2.89
CA LYS A 158 -13.53 -9.59 3.23
C LYS A 158 -14.42 -9.27 2.04
N TYR A 159 -13.98 -8.39 1.16
CA TYR A 159 -14.77 -7.93 0.02
C TYR A 159 -13.98 -8.06 -1.28
N ILE A 160 -14.66 -8.53 -2.33
CA ILE A 160 -14.13 -8.58 -3.69
C ILE A 160 -15.14 -7.94 -4.64
N ARG A 161 -14.65 -7.06 -5.52
CA ARG A 161 -15.44 -6.45 -6.57
C ARG A 161 -14.79 -6.68 -7.93
N VAL A 162 -15.56 -7.15 -8.91
CA VAL A 162 -15.09 -7.27 -10.29
C VAL A 162 -15.46 -6.02 -11.05
N MET A 163 -14.48 -5.42 -11.70
CA MET A 163 -14.64 -4.19 -12.47
C MET A 163 -14.25 -4.42 -13.93
N ARG A 164 -14.88 -3.69 -14.83
CA ARG A 164 -14.54 -3.71 -16.26
C ARG A 164 -13.33 -2.83 -16.56
N GLU A 165 -13.16 -1.76 -15.79
CA GLU A 165 -12.11 -0.77 -15.96
C GLU A 165 -11.79 -0.13 -14.61
N PHE A 166 -10.51 0.11 -14.34
CA PHE A 166 -10.07 0.87 -13.17
C PHE A 166 -9.94 2.37 -13.44
N PRO A 167 -10.26 3.23 -12.47
CA PRO A 167 -9.89 4.63 -12.54
C PRO A 167 -8.37 4.74 -12.51
N LYS A 168 -7.77 5.29 -13.57
CA LYS A 168 -6.31 5.43 -13.70
C LYS A 168 -5.91 6.89 -13.85
N THR A 169 -4.69 7.20 -13.44
CA THR A 169 -4.03 8.48 -13.76
C THR A 169 -3.63 8.51 -15.23
N GLN A 170 -3.23 9.67 -15.74
CA GLN A 170 -2.67 9.79 -17.09
C GLN A 170 -1.43 8.91 -17.32
N THR A 171 -0.71 8.55 -16.27
CA THR A 171 0.47 7.65 -16.30
C THR A 171 0.12 6.17 -16.13
N GLY A 172 -1.17 5.81 -16.14
CA GLY A 172 -1.65 4.43 -16.05
C GLY A 172 -1.73 3.84 -14.64
N LYS A 173 -1.43 4.61 -13.57
CA LYS A 173 -1.52 4.12 -12.18
C LYS A 173 -2.97 4.09 -11.71
N ILE A 174 -3.39 3.00 -11.06
CA ILE A 174 -4.72 2.86 -10.46
C ILE A 174 -4.90 3.90 -9.35
N GLN A 175 -6.03 4.60 -9.37
CA GLN A 175 -6.41 5.60 -8.37
C GLN A 175 -7.21 4.93 -7.24
N LYS A 176 -6.51 4.27 -6.30
CA LYS A 176 -7.13 3.57 -5.16
C LYS A 176 -8.02 4.48 -4.31
N ASN A 177 -7.72 5.78 -4.24
CA ASN A 177 -8.57 6.75 -3.53
C ASN A 177 -10.00 6.77 -4.08
N LYS A 178 -10.20 6.72 -5.39
CA LYS A 178 -11.54 6.67 -6.00
C LYS A 178 -12.26 5.35 -5.68
N LEU A 179 -11.52 4.24 -5.65
CA LEU A 179 -12.09 2.94 -5.27
C LEU A 179 -12.53 2.93 -3.81
N ARG A 180 -11.78 3.57 -2.91
CA ARG A 180 -12.17 3.73 -1.49
C ARG A 180 -13.42 4.60 -1.33
N GLU A 181 -13.52 5.69 -2.10
CA GLU A 181 -14.68 6.59 -2.08
C GLU A 181 -15.97 5.88 -2.52
N GLU A 182 -15.89 4.94 -3.47
CA GLU A 182 -17.02 4.13 -3.89
C GLU A 182 -17.45 3.12 -2.83
N GLY A 183 -16.52 2.61 -2.02
CA GLY A 183 -16.78 1.67 -0.94
C GLY A 183 -17.39 0.34 -1.40
N VAL A 184 -18.20 -0.26 -0.52
CA VAL A 184 -18.95 -1.49 -0.82
C VAL A 184 -20.18 -1.15 -1.65
N THR A 185 -20.28 -1.74 -2.83
CA THR A 185 -21.38 -1.53 -3.78
C THR A 185 -22.25 -2.80 -3.89
N ILE A 186 -23.39 -2.71 -4.58
CA ILE A 186 -24.33 -3.84 -4.71
C ILE A 186 -23.72 -5.04 -5.46
N ASP A 187 -22.72 -4.80 -6.28
CA ASP A 187 -21.96 -5.81 -7.06
C ASP A 187 -20.72 -6.34 -6.30
N THR A 188 -20.53 -5.93 -5.06
CA THR A 188 -19.43 -6.40 -4.22
C THR A 188 -19.77 -7.74 -3.58
N TRP A 189 -18.93 -8.75 -3.83
CA TRP A 189 -19.03 -10.03 -3.14
C TRP A 189 -18.43 -9.94 -1.74
N GLN A 190 -19.09 -10.54 -0.76
CA GLN A 190 -18.63 -10.59 0.62
C GLN A 190 -18.24 -12.00 1.03
N ASN A 191 -17.03 -12.14 1.55
CA ASN A 191 -16.57 -13.38 2.17
C ASN A 191 -17.20 -13.56 3.56
N LYS A 192 -18.10 -14.53 3.68
CA LYS A 192 -18.81 -14.84 4.94
C LYS A 192 -18.03 -15.77 5.88
N ASN A 193 -16.86 -16.24 5.43
CA ASN A 193 -16.05 -17.22 6.18
C ASN A 193 -14.89 -16.56 6.98
N ILE A 194 -14.93 -15.23 7.15
CA ILE A 194 -13.89 -14.47 7.86
C ILE A 194 -14.50 -13.75 9.04
#